data_3190003dbecc92af18bccd212119f107
#
_entry.id   3190003dbecc92af18bccd212119f107
#
_cell.length_a   1.000
_cell.length_b   1.000
_cell.length_c   1.000
_cell.angle_alpha   90.00
_cell.angle_beta   90.00
_cell.angle_gamma   90.00
#
_symmetry.space_group_name_H-M   'P 1'
#
loop_
_entity.id
_entity.type
_entity.pdbx_description
1 polymer ?
#
loop_
_entity_poly.entity_id
_entity_poly.type
_entity_poly.pdbx_seq_one_letter_code
_entity_poly.pdbx_strand_id
1 'polypeptide(L)'
;MKKILMMLLLSLSISASCFAAGAAGRFSAEEKAADALVAALTGGEATYAQVSKNFSKALKEKLTAENFKTVQDGVKKQIGTIKNTNLVLLNKQYDLQKGYSGVDELVYFGTVSRDKFARIFVSFVEENGAPKVTAFQVSPIEPQKNAPAKK
;
A
#
# COMPACT_ATOMS: atom_id res chain seq x y z
N MET A 1 -47.32 16.08 7.60
CA MET A 1 -46.04 16.52 8.16
C MET A 1 -45.03 15.39 8.36
N LYS A 2 -45.42 14.18 8.86
CA LYS A 2 -44.44 13.05 9.03
C LYS A 2 -43.79 12.56 7.71
N LYS A 3 -44.47 12.59 6.57
CA LYS A 3 -43.95 12.12 5.26
C LYS A 3 -42.90 13.07 4.66
N ILE A 4 -42.98 14.36 4.92
CA ILE A 4 -41.98 15.36 4.45
C ILE A 4 -40.68 15.27 5.23
N LEU A 5 -40.78 14.98 6.53
CA LEU A 5 -39.59 14.81 7.38
C LEU A 5 -38.76 13.56 6.99
N MET A 6 -39.44 12.50 6.54
CA MET A 6 -38.80 11.25 6.11
C MET A 6 -38.10 11.40 4.75
N MET A 7 -38.61 12.24 3.83
CA MET A 7 -37.92 12.58 2.58
C MET A 7 -36.70 13.45 2.80
N LEU A 8 -36.72 14.35 3.78
CA LEU A 8 -35.57 15.20 4.09
C LEU A 8 -34.39 14.40 4.70
N LEU A 9 -34.69 13.36 5.49
CA LEU A 9 -33.67 12.46 6.05
C LEU A 9 -33.04 11.53 5.01
N LEU A 10 -33.79 11.16 3.94
CA LEU A 10 -33.25 10.34 2.85
C LEU A 10 -32.32 11.16 1.93
N SER A 11 -32.57 12.46 1.77
CA SER A 11 -31.73 13.33 0.94
C SER A 11 -30.39 13.71 1.58
N LEU A 12 -30.28 13.65 2.92
CA LEU A 12 -29.02 13.89 3.62
C LEU A 12 -28.07 12.68 3.58
N SER A 13 -28.58 11.46 3.38
CA SER A 13 -27.72 10.27 3.32
C SER A 13 -27.04 10.05 1.97
N ILE A 14 -27.47 10.75 0.90
CA ILE A 14 -26.87 10.63 -0.44
C ILE A 14 -25.69 11.60 -0.61
N SER A 15 -25.65 12.69 0.15
CA SER A 15 -24.58 13.69 0.03
C SER A 15 -23.28 13.32 0.77
N ALA A 16 -23.29 12.31 1.65
CA ALA A 16 -22.07 11.89 2.38
C ALA A 16 -21.13 11.02 1.55
N SER A 17 -21.59 10.45 0.44
CA SER A 17 -20.76 9.58 -0.41
C SER A 17 -19.97 10.31 -1.50
N CYS A 18 -20.28 11.59 -1.77
CA CYS A 18 -19.56 12.37 -2.79
C CYS A 18 -18.29 13.09 -2.27
N PHE A 19 -18.06 13.15 -0.97
CA PHE A 19 -16.88 13.81 -0.41
C PHE A 19 -15.64 12.92 -0.24
N ALA A 20 -15.75 11.61 -0.53
CA ALA A 20 -14.62 10.67 -0.41
C ALA A 20 -13.69 10.65 -1.65
N ALA A 21 -13.97 11.45 -2.68
CA ALA A 21 -13.24 11.43 -3.94
C ALA A 21 -12.06 12.43 -4.00
N GLY A 22 -11.68 13.05 -2.88
CA GLY A 22 -10.50 13.94 -2.84
C GLY A 22 -9.19 13.16 -2.72
N ALA A 23 -8.07 13.81 -3.04
CA ALA A 23 -6.72 13.25 -2.93
C ALA A 23 -6.43 12.63 -1.54
N ALA A 24 -6.99 13.20 -0.47
CA ALA A 24 -6.86 12.69 0.89
C ALA A 24 -7.60 11.35 1.10
N GLY A 25 -8.81 11.21 0.54
CA GLY A 25 -9.57 9.94 0.63
C GLY A 25 -8.89 8.81 -0.14
N ARG A 26 -8.32 9.13 -1.32
CA ARG A 26 -7.52 8.19 -2.10
C ARG A 26 -6.28 7.74 -1.32
N PHE A 27 -5.49 8.67 -0.80
CA PHE A 27 -4.31 8.36 0.00
C PHE A 27 -4.65 7.49 1.22
N SER A 28 -5.72 7.81 1.96
CA SER A 28 -6.15 6.99 3.09
C SER A 28 -6.53 5.55 2.69
N ALA A 29 -7.10 5.35 1.49
CA ALA A 29 -7.40 4.02 0.99
C ALA A 29 -6.14 3.26 0.58
N GLU A 30 -5.18 3.94 -0.05
CA GLU A 30 -3.86 3.39 -0.42
C GLU A 30 -3.07 3.00 0.84
N GLU A 31 -2.99 3.88 1.83
CA GLU A 31 -2.30 3.63 3.09
C GLU A 31 -2.88 2.40 3.81
N LYS A 32 -4.20 2.32 3.98
CA LYS A 32 -4.84 1.14 4.58
C LYS A 32 -4.55 -0.16 3.84
N ALA A 33 -4.56 -0.12 2.51
CA ALA A 33 -4.28 -1.30 1.69
C ALA A 33 -2.81 -1.69 1.77
N ALA A 34 -1.89 -0.71 1.80
CA ALA A 34 -0.47 -0.93 1.97
C ALA A 34 -0.14 -1.45 3.37
N ASP A 35 -0.70 -0.86 4.43
CA ASP A 35 -0.48 -1.30 5.81
C ASP A 35 -0.89 -2.76 6.01
N ALA A 36 -2.05 -3.16 5.47
CA ALA A 36 -2.49 -4.56 5.52
C ALA A 36 -1.52 -5.50 4.80
N LEU A 37 -1.01 -5.09 3.62
CA LEU A 37 -0.03 -5.86 2.85
C LEU A 37 1.32 -5.92 3.58
N VAL A 38 1.81 -4.79 4.09
CA VAL A 38 3.07 -4.70 4.86
C VAL A 38 2.98 -5.59 6.09
N ALA A 39 1.88 -5.53 6.86
CA ALA A 39 1.66 -6.40 8.00
C ALA A 39 1.72 -7.88 7.60
N ALA A 40 1.06 -8.28 6.51
CA ALA A 40 1.11 -9.65 6.01
C ALA A 40 2.53 -10.09 5.61
N LEU A 41 3.30 -9.22 4.95
CA LEU A 41 4.68 -9.51 4.51
C LEU A 41 5.69 -9.58 5.66
N THR A 42 5.41 -8.89 6.76
CA THR A 42 6.32 -8.80 7.91
C THR A 42 5.99 -9.76 9.06
N GLY A 43 5.03 -10.66 8.84
CA GLY A 43 4.67 -11.70 9.80
C GLY A 43 3.48 -11.34 10.69
N GLY A 44 2.70 -10.33 10.33
CA GLY A 44 1.42 -10.03 10.97
C GLY A 44 0.31 -11.03 10.62
N GLU A 45 -0.83 -10.90 11.28
CA GLU A 45 -1.97 -11.84 11.17
C GLU A 45 -2.79 -11.71 9.86
N ALA A 46 -2.50 -10.72 9.02
CA ALA A 46 -3.25 -10.48 7.79
C ALA A 46 -3.07 -11.63 6.79
N THR A 47 -4.19 -12.23 6.38
CA THR A 47 -4.22 -13.35 5.45
C THR A 47 -4.22 -12.89 4.00
N TYR A 48 -3.83 -13.76 3.06
CA TYR A 48 -3.95 -13.50 1.62
C TYR A 48 -5.38 -13.06 1.23
N ALA A 49 -6.40 -13.72 1.77
CA ALA A 49 -7.80 -13.40 1.47
C ALA A 49 -8.19 -11.96 1.88
N GLN A 50 -7.56 -11.43 2.93
CA GLN A 50 -7.77 -10.04 3.37
C GLN A 50 -7.03 -9.04 2.47
N VAL A 51 -5.74 -9.27 2.19
CA VAL A 51 -4.94 -8.31 1.42
C VAL A 51 -5.29 -8.33 -0.06
N SER A 52 -5.62 -9.49 -0.64
CA SER A 52 -5.93 -9.63 -2.06
C SER A 52 -7.21 -8.91 -2.50
N LYS A 53 -8.10 -8.52 -1.57
CA LYS A 53 -9.25 -7.64 -1.88
C LYS A 53 -8.81 -6.30 -2.47
N ASN A 54 -7.63 -5.85 -2.10
CA ASN A 54 -7.04 -4.59 -2.54
C ASN A 54 -6.08 -4.77 -3.73
N PHE A 55 -5.88 -5.98 -4.25
CA PHE A 55 -5.02 -6.20 -5.40
C PHE A 55 -5.74 -5.85 -6.71
N SER A 56 -4.98 -5.36 -7.67
CA SER A 56 -5.43 -5.21 -9.05
C SER A 56 -5.75 -6.57 -9.67
N LYS A 57 -6.56 -6.58 -10.71
CA LYS A 57 -6.87 -7.80 -11.45
C LYS A 57 -5.58 -8.48 -11.95
N ALA A 58 -4.68 -7.70 -12.53
CA ALA A 58 -3.41 -8.19 -13.05
C ALA A 58 -2.52 -8.82 -11.95
N LEU A 59 -2.51 -8.25 -10.74
CA LEU A 59 -1.74 -8.83 -9.63
C LEU A 59 -2.39 -10.12 -9.11
N LYS A 60 -3.72 -10.18 -9.00
CA LYS A 60 -4.44 -11.39 -8.58
C LYS A 60 -4.22 -12.58 -9.50
N GLU A 61 -4.15 -12.35 -10.82
CA GLU A 61 -3.90 -13.38 -11.80
C GLU A 61 -2.50 -14.01 -11.67
N LYS A 62 -1.52 -13.23 -11.21
CA LYS A 62 -0.12 -13.65 -11.06
C LYS A 62 0.23 -14.16 -9.67
N LEU A 63 -0.42 -13.64 -8.64
CA LEU A 63 -0.10 -13.89 -7.25
C LEU A 63 -1.22 -14.67 -6.56
N THR A 64 -1.12 -15.99 -6.59
CA THR A 64 -2.02 -16.89 -5.85
C THR A 64 -1.69 -16.86 -4.35
N ALA A 65 -2.57 -17.45 -3.52
CA ALA A 65 -2.32 -17.60 -2.08
C ALA A 65 -1.03 -18.40 -1.79
N GLU A 66 -0.75 -19.43 -2.59
CA GLU A 66 0.47 -20.25 -2.47
C GLU A 66 1.72 -19.46 -2.82
N ASN A 67 1.68 -18.73 -3.95
CA ASN A 67 2.79 -17.86 -4.35
C ASN A 67 3.03 -16.73 -3.34
N PHE A 68 1.97 -16.17 -2.76
CA PHE A 68 2.08 -15.16 -1.71
C PHE A 68 2.77 -15.71 -0.46
N LYS A 69 2.41 -16.95 -0.04
CA LYS A 69 3.10 -17.61 1.06
C LYS A 69 4.58 -17.83 0.75
N THR A 70 4.91 -18.24 -0.47
CA THR A 70 6.31 -18.37 -0.91
C THR A 70 7.07 -17.04 -0.81
N VAL A 71 6.41 -15.92 -1.16
CA VAL A 71 6.99 -14.58 -0.98
C VAL A 71 7.23 -14.27 0.49
N GLN A 72 6.26 -14.53 1.37
CA GLN A 72 6.41 -14.30 2.82
C GLN A 72 7.58 -15.12 3.40
N ASP A 73 7.65 -16.40 3.04
CA ASP A 73 8.74 -17.31 3.48
C ASP A 73 10.10 -16.84 2.93
N GLY A 74 10.13 -16.35 1.68
CA GLY A 74 11.31 -15.76 1.05
C GLY A 74 11.79 -14.49 1.78
N VAL A 75 10.89 -13.58 2.11
CA VAL A 75 11.20 -12.37 2.89
C VAL A 75 11.79 -12.75 4.23
N LYS A 76 11.15 -13.67 4.97
CA LYS A 76 11.62 -14.13 6.26
C LYS A 76 13.00 -14.79 6.19
N LYS A 77 13.25 -15.60 5.16
CA LYS A 77 14.51 -16.33 4.96
C LYS A 77 15.67 -15.41 4.55
N GLN A 78 15.41 -14.46 3.64
CA GLN A 78 16.47 -13.64 3.04
C GLN A 78 16.74 -12.36 3.84
N ILE A 79 15.71 -11.78 4.40
CA ILE A 79 15.79 -10.49 5.09
C ILE A 79 15.73 -10.69 6.61
N GLY A 80 14.85 -11.55 7.07
CA GLY A 80 14.58 -11.80 8.49
C GLY A 80 13.22 -11.26 8.91
N THR A 81 12.99 -11.18 10.23
CA THR A 81 11.77 -10.60 10.80
C THR A 81 11.84 -9.08 10.76
N ILE A 82 10.95 -8.46 9.99
CA ILE A 82 10.87 -7.00 9.89
C ILE A 82 9.92 -6.49 10.99
N LYS A 83 10.36 -5.46 11.71
CA LYS A 83 9.62 -4.83 12.83
C LYS A 83 9.54 -3.32 12.59
N ASN A 84 8.61 -2.67 13.32
CA ASN A 84 8.52 -1.20 13.37
C ASN A 84 8.53 -0.57 11.96
N THR A 85 7.60 -1.01 11.11
CA THR A 85 7.45 -0.44 9.76
C THR A 85 6.82 0.94 9.85
N ASN A 86 7.41 1.90 9.11
CA ASN A 86 6.94 3.27 9.02
C ASN A 86 6.84 3.69 7.55
N LEU A 87 5.74 4.34 7.18
CA LEU A 87 5.61 5.00 5.90
C LEU A 87 6.56 6.21 5.86
N VAL A 88 7.43 6.27 4.85
CA VAL A 88 8.45 7.32 4.73
C VAL A 88 8.34 8.13 3.45
N LEU A 89 7.67 7.62 2.43
CA LEU A 89 7.54 8.31 1.15
C LEU A 89 6.22 7.97 0.47
N LEU A 90 5.53 8.99 -0.03
CA LEU A 90 4.49 8.91 -1.03
C LEU A 90 5.02 9.55 -2.32
N ASN A 91 5.08 8.79 -3.39
CA ASN A 91 5.43 9.28 -4.72
C ASN A 91 4.22 9.20 -5.64
N LYS A 92 3.94 10.30 -6.36
CA LYS A 92 2.90 10.37 -7.38
C LYS A 92 3.55 10.57 -8.74
N GLN A 93 3.25 9.70 -9.68
CA GLN A 93 3.82 9.80 -11.01
C GLN A 93 3.02 10.77 -11.88
N TYR A 94 3.70 11.76 -12.44
CA TYR A 94 3.14 12.75 -13.35
C TYR A 94 3.86 12.68 -14.69
N ASP A 95 3.08 12.63 -15.76
CA ASP A 95 3.54 12.89 -17.11
C ASP A 95 3.37 14.38 -17.42
N LEU A 96 4.41 15.03 -17.94
CA LEU A 96 4.39 16.48 -18.20
C LEU A 96 3.34 16.90 -19.24
N GLN A 97 2.96 15.99 -20.14
CA GLN A 97 1.98 16.26 -21.19
C GLN A 97 0.57 15.80 -20.81
N LYS A 98 0.45 14.69 -20.07
CA LYS A 98 -0.81 14.04 -19.76
C LYS A 98 -1.30 14.30 -18.34
N GLY A 99 -0.45 14.88 -17.49
CA GLY A 99 -0.76 15.10 -16.08
C GLY A 99 -0.53 13.85 -15.21
N TYR A 100 -1.35 13.67 -14.20
CA TYR A 100 -1.23 12.54 -13.28
C TYR A 100 -1.47 11.20 -13.99
N SER A 101 -0.52 10.28 -13.84
CA SER A 101 -0.55 8.97 -14.52
C SER A 101 -1.52 7.94 -13.93
N GLY A 102 -2.10 8.22 -12.75
CA GLY A 102 -2.91 7.26 -12.00
C GLY A 102 -2.08 6.26 -11.18
N VAL A 103 -0.75 6.40 -11.18
CA VAL A 103 0.17 5.52 -10.42
C VAL A 103 0.67 6.25 -9.19
N ASP A 104 0.46 5.64 -8.03
CA ASP A 104 0.98 6.08 -6.74
C ASP A 104 1.89 5.01 -6.15
N GLU A 105 2.88 5.43 -5.38
CA GLU A 105 3.87 4.54 -4.76
C GLU A 105 4.05 4.92 -3.30
N LEU A 106 3.91 3.94 -2.41
CA LEU A 106 4.18 4.08 -0.99
C LEU A 106 5.45 3.30 -0.64
N VAL A 107 6.34 3.93 0.13
CA VAL A 107 7.58 3.31 0.59
C VAL A 107 7.60 3.28 2.11
N TYR A 108 7.81 2.09 2.64
CA TYR A 108 7.96 1.85 4.07
C TYR A 108 9.41 1.45 4.39
N PHE A 109 9.90 1.89 5.54
CA PHE A 109 11.10 1.36 6.15
C PHE A 109 10.71 0.52 7.35
N GLY A 110 11.37 -0.64 7.48
CA GLY A 110 11.23 -1.52 8.62
C GLY A 110 12.59 -1.88 9.20
N THR A 111 12.65 -2.09 10.52
CA THR A 111 13.84 -2.50 11.24
C THR A 111 13.90 -4.03 11.29
N VAL A 112 15.02 -4.62 10.91
CA VAL A 112 15.28 -6.07 11.03
C VAL A 112 16.12 -6.36 12.28
N SER A 113 17.19 -5.58 12.46
CA SER A 113 18.05 -5.59 13.64
C SER A 113 18.65 -4.19 13.83
N ARG A 114 19.55 -4.03 14.82
CA ARG A 114 20.18 -2.73 15.13
C ARG A 114 20.76 -2.04 13.88
N ASP A 115 21.40 -2.81 12.99
CA ASP A 115 22.14 -2.27 11.84
C ASP A 115 21.57 -2.77 10.48
N LYS A 116 20.40 -3.44 10.50
CA LYS A 116 19.77 -3.98 9.30
C LYS A 116 18.36 -3.43 9.16
N PHE A 117 18.09 -2.92 7.99
CA PHE A 117 16.80 -2.34 7.64
C PHE A 117 16.25 -2.98 6.37
N ALA A 118 14.97 -2.88 6.17
CA ALA A 118 14.28 -3.29 4.95
C ALA A 118 13.49 -2.12 4.39
N ARG A 119 13.42 -2.05 3.07
CA ARG A 119 12.53 -1.17 2.34
C ARG A 119 11.41 -2.01 1.75
N ILE A 120 10.18 -1.57 1.97
CA ILE A 120 8.99 -2.16 1.37
C ILE A 120 8.37 -1.11 0.45
N PHE A 121 8.21 -1.46 -0.80
CA PHE A 121 7.65 -0.63 -1.84
C PHE A 121 6.29 -1.21 -2.25
N VAL A 122 5.27 -0.36 -2.34
CA VAL A 122 3.91 -0.75 -2.77
C VAL A 122 3.44 0.23 -3.83
N SER A 123 3.11 -0.27 -5.02
CA SER A 123 2.62 0.52 -6.14
C SER A 123 1.13 0.30 -6.34
N PHE A 124 0.43 1.37 -6.68
CA PHE A 124 -1.01 1.40 -6.90
C PHE A 124 -1.36 1.84 -8.31
N VAL A 125 -2.49 1.32 -8.80
CA VAL A 125 -3.17 1.85 -9.98
C VAL A 125 -4.63 2.08 -9.62
N GLU A 126 -5.32 2.91 -10.42
CA GLU A 126 -6.76 3.07 -10.28
C GLU A 126 -7.49 1.99 -11.09
N GLU A 127 -8.37 1.23 -10.44
CA GLU A 127 -9.30 0.31 -11.09
C GLU A 127 -10.71 0.56 -10.56
N ASN A 128 -11.64 0.85 -11.47
CA ASN A 128 -13.06 1.10 -11.14
C ASN A 128 -13.26 2.20 -10.08
N GLY A 129 -12.47 3.28 -10.15
CA GLY A 129 -12.55 4.42 -9.23
C GLY A 129 -11.95 4.17 -7.85
N ALA A 130 -11.21 3.08 -7.66
CA ALA A 130 -10.55 2.74 -6.40
C ALA A 130 -9.06 2.41 -6.60
N PRO A 131 -8.17 2.81 -5.66
CA PRO A 131 -6.77 2.41 -5.73
C PRO A 131 -6.64 0.91 -5.49
N LYS A 132 -5.83 0.25 -6.30
CA LYS A 132 -5.51 -1.17 -6.21
C LYS A 132 -4.00 -1.38 -6.24
N VAL A 133 -3.51 -2.24 -5.37
CA VAL A 133 -2.09 -2.65 -5.39
C VAL A 133 -1.80 -3.40 -6.68
N THR A 134 -0.84 -2.90 -7.45
CA THR A 134 -0.43 -3.53 -8.71
C THR A 134 0.92 -4.20 -8.64
N ALA A 135 1.79 -3.75 -7.73
CA ALA A 135 3.09 -4.36 -7.46
C ALA A 135 3.54 -4.08 -6.03
N PHE A 136 4.42 -4.91 -5.53
CA PHE A 136 5.16 -4.66 -4.29
C PHE A 136 6.52 -5.33 -4.34
N GLN A 137 7.45 -4.82 -3.53
CA GLN A 137 8.79 -5.34 -3.40
C GLN A 137 9.28 -5.16 -1.96
N VAL A 138 9.97 -6.17 -1.45
CA VAL A 138 10.73 -6.07 -0.19
C VAL A 138 12.20 -6.26 -0.49
N SER A 139 13.02 -5.33 -0.04
CA SER A 139 14.47 -5.38 -0.25
C SER A 139 15.23 -5.01 1.01
N PRO A 140 16.38 -5.64 1.30
CA PRO A 140 17.25 -5.18 2.37
C PRO A 140 17.83 -3.80 2.01
N ILE A 141 18.07 -2.98 3.02
CA ILE A 141 18.86 -1.75 2.89
C ILE A 141 20.26 -2.07 3.42
N GLU A 142 21.23 -2.07 2.53
CA GLU A 142 22.61 -2.17 2.92
C GLU A 142 23.14 -0.80 3.36
N PRO A 143 23.82 -0.71 4.52
CA PRO A 143 24.50 0.51 4.90
C PRO A 143 25.49 0.91 3.79
N GLN A 144 25.46 2.15 3.35
CA GLN A 144 26.50 2.65 2.46
C GLN A 144 27.85 2.49 3.19
N LYS A 145 28.73 1.67 2.64
CA LYS A 145 30.11 1.67 3.08
C LYS A 145 30.65 3.08 2.81
N ASN A 146 30.86 3.85 3.88
CA ASN A 146 31.44 5.18 3.76
C ASN A 146 32.66 5.08 2.86
N ALA A 147 32.62 5.75 1.71
CA ALA A 147 33.82 5.91 0.91
C ALA A 147 34.88 6.56 1.81
N PRO A 148 36.13 6.07 1.83
CA PRO A 148 37.15 6.65 2.65
C PRO A 148 37.24 8.14 2.33
N ALA A 149 37.17 8.98 3.36
CA ALA A 149 37.35 10.43 3.23
C ALA A 149 38.67 10.64 2.47
N LYS A 150 38.60 11.23 1.29
CA LYS A 150 39.80 11.67 0.58
C LYS A 150 40.46 12.71 1.48
N LYS A 151 41.60 12.34 2.05
CA LYS A 151 42.51 13.29 2.73
C LYS A 151 43.13 14.23 1.72
#